data_e8cf9ef5eaef39a72787e6cca19bb166
#
_entry.id   e8cf9ef5eaef39a72787e6cca19bb166
#
_cell.length_a   1.000
_cell.length_b   1.000
_cell.length_c   1.000
_cell.angle_alpha   90.00
_cell.angle_beta   90.00
_cell.angle_gamma   90.00
#
_symmetry.space_group_name_H-M   'P 1'
#
loop_
_entity.id
_entity.type
_entity.pdbx_description
1 polymer ?
#
loop_
_entity_poly.entity_id
_entity_poly.type
_entity_poly.pdbx_seq_one_letter_code
_entity_poly.pdbx_strand_id
1 'polypeptide(L)'
;SWAELEAAWLMTMKAAALYDSGAACGLEANAAKYLAAEAAYRACENAVMTHGGMGYAREFHVERLFREVLIARIAPVSREMILNFIAEKALGLPKSY
;
A
#
# COMPACT_ATOMS: atom_id res chain seq x y z
N SER A 1 9.80 -8.84 0.89
CA SER A 1 8.32 -8.71 0.78
C SER A 1 7.60 -9.07 2.07
N TRP A 2 7.98 -10.18 2.76
CA TRP A 2 7.28 -10.59 3.98
C TRP A 2 7.26 -9.49 5.05
N ALA A 3 8.41 -8.92 5.39
CA ALA A 3 8.51 -7.88 6.42
C ALA A 3 7.68 -6.63 6.09
N GLU A 4 7.63 -6.26 4.82
CA GLU A 4 6.83 -5.12 4.36
C GLU A 4 5.32 -5.41 4.47
N LEU A 5 4.91 -6.63 4.13
CA LEU A 5 3.52 -7.08 4.26
C LEU A 5 3.09 -7.13 5.72
N GLU A 6 3.96 -7.63 6.61
CA GLU A 6 3.71 -7.63 8.06
C GLU A 6 3.58 -6.21 8.61
N ALA A 7 4.46 -5.30 8.20
CA ALA A 7 4.38 -3.90 8.63
C ALA A 7 3.05 -3.25 8.18
N ALA A 8 2.64 -3.51 6.93
CA ALA A 8 1.37 -3.03 6.41
C ALA A 8 0.18 -3.62 7.18
N TRP A 9 0.24 -4.91 7.50
CA TRP A 9 -0.78 -5.59 8.30
C TRP A 9 -0.90 -4.99 9.69
N LEU A 10 0.22 -4.81 10.40
CA LEU A 10 0.23 -4.22 11.73
C LEU A 10 -0.35 -2.80 11.74
N MET A 11 -0.01 -1.99 10.73
CA MET A 11 -0.59 -0.64 10.61
C MET A 11 -2.10 -0.70 10.34
N THR A 12 -2.55 -1.66 9.53
CA THR A 12 -3.98 -1.88 9.26
C THR A 12 -4.72 -2.26 10.55
N MET A 13 -4.17 -3.17 11.32
CA MET A 13 -4.77 -3.59 12.60
C MET A 13 -4.80 -2.44 13.62
N LYS A 14 -3.75 -1.60 13.64
CA LYS A 14 -3.74 -0.39 14.49
C LYS A 14 -4.86 0.57 14.09
N ALA A 15 -5.02 0.84 12.79
CA ALA A 15 -6.08 1.71 12.30
C ALA A 15 -7.47 1.17 12.66
N ALA A 16 -7.68 -0.15 12.49
CA ALA A 16 -8.94 -0.80 12.85
C ALA A 16 -9.24 -0.71 14.35
N ALA A 17 -8.25 -0.96 15.19
CA ALA A 17 -8.40 -0.86 16.64
C ALA A 17 -8.75 0.57 17.08
N LEU A 18 -8.12 1.57 16.51
CA LEU A 18 -8.45 2.98 16.78
C LEU A 18 -9.88 3.30 16.36
N TYR A 19 -10.29 2.86 15.18
CA TYR A 19 -11.66 3.03 14.69
C TYR A 19 -12.68 2.39 15.65
N ASP A 20 -12.45 1.14 16.05
CA ASP A 20 -13.34 0.41 16.94
C ASP A 20 -13.46 1.07 18.34
N SER A 21 -12.39 1.73 18.81
CA SER A 21 -12.38 2.47 20.07
C SER A 21 -13.03 3.85 19.98
N GLY A 22 -13.43 4.30 18.81
CA GLY A 22 -13.95 5.64 18.58
C GLY A 22 -12.89 6.74 18.49
N ALA A 23 -11.60 6.37 18.49
CA ALA A 23 -10.51 7.33 18.35
C ALA A 23 -10.31 7.77 16.89
N ALA A 24 -9.67 8.92 16.68
CA ALA A 24 -9.28 9.36 15.35
C ALA A 24 -8.26 8.37 14.75
N CYS A 25 -8.49 7.93 13.52
CA CYS A 25 -7.66 6.93 12.84
C CYS A 25 -7.27 7.32 11.41
N GLY A 26 -7.55 8.55 10.99
CA GLY A 26 -7.32 9.00 9.62
C GLY A 26 -5.86 8.90 9.18
N LEU A 27 -4.93 9.23 10.07
CA LEU A 27 -3.50 9.13 9.77
C LEU A 27 -3.07 7.67 9.58
N GLU A 28 -3.47 6.80 10.50
CA GLU A 28 -3.14 5.37 10.46
C GLU A 28 -3.79 4.66 9.28
N ALA A 29 -5.03 5.00 8.96
CA ALA A 29 -5.73 4.44 7.80
C ALA A 29 -5.04 4.80 6.48
N ASN A 30 -4.62 6.05 6.33
CA ASN A 30 -3.87 6.50 5.16
C ASN A 30 -2.48 5.84 5.10
N ALA A 31 -1.78 5.76 6.23
CA ALA A 31 -0.50 5.07 6.30
C ALA A 31 -0.62 3.59 5.98
N ALA A 32 -1.65 2.92 6.48
CA ALA A 32 -1.93 1.51 6.17
C ALA A 32 -2.15 1.30 4.67
N LYS A 33 -2.96 2.14 4.05
CA LYS A 33 -3.23 2.08 2.60
C LYS A 33 -1.95 2.28 1.79
N TYR A 34 -1.12 3.24 2.16
CA TYR A 34 0.16 3.49 1.49
C TYR A 34 1.10 2.29 1.62
N LEU A 35 1.31 1.80 2.84
CA LEU A 35 2.20 0.66 3.10
C LEU A 35 1.74 -0.60 2.37
N ALA A 36 0.43 -0.89 2.43
CA ALA A 36 -0.13 -2.07 1.78
C ALA A 36 0.02 -2.01 0.26
N ALA A 37 -0.25 -0.86 -0.36
CA ALA A 37 -0.11 -0.67 -1.80
C ALA A 37 1.35 -0.85 -2.26
N GLU A 38 2.30 -0.26 -1.53
CA GLU A 38 3.73 -0.36 -1.85
C GLU A 38 4.26 -1.79 -1.65
N ALA A 39 3.88 -2.44 -0.54
CA ALA A 39 4.29 -3.80 -0.25
C ALA A 39 3.73 -4.80 -1.29
N ALA A 40 2.46 -4.66 -1.63
CA ALA A 40 1.81 -5.51 -2.62
C ALA A 40 2.42 -5.33 -4.01
N TYR A 41 2.71 -4.10 -4.42
CA TYR A 41 3.37 -3.82 -5.70
C TYR A 41 4.74 -4.53 -5.76
N ARG A 42 5.58 -4.34 -4.74
CA ARG A 42 6.90 -4.97 -4.69
C ARG A 42 6.83 -6.50 -4.66
N ALA A 43 5.85 -7.05 -3.93
CA ALA A 43 5.65 -8.50 -3.89
C ALA A 43 5.27 -9.06 -5.26
N CYS A 44 4.37 -8.39 -5.99
CA CYS A 44 3.97 -8.81 -7.33
C CYS A 44 5.11 -8.66 -8.35
N GLU A 45 5.87 -7.57 -8.28
CA GLU A 45 7.06 -7.37 -9.11
C GLU A 45 8.08 -8.49 -8.88
N ASN A 46 8.39 -8.78 -7.62
CA ASN A 46 9.30 -9.86 -7.25
C ASN A 46 8.79 -11.23 -7.74
N ALA A 47 7.48 -11.46 -7.68
CA ALA A 47 6.88 -12.69 -8.19
C ALA A 47 7.12 -12.85 -9.70
N VAL A 48 6.88 -11.79 -10.48
CA VAL A 48 7.16 -11.79 -11.93
C VAL A 48 8.63 -12.07 -12.19
N MET A 49 9.52 -11.36 -11.52
CA MET A 49 10.97 -11.50 -11.70
C MET A 49 11.47 -12.89 -11.30
N THR A 50 10.92 -13.46 -10.23
CA THR A 50 11.28 -14.81 -9.75
C THR A 50 10.88 -15.88 -10.76
N HIS A 51 9.75 -15.71 -11.45
CA HIS A 51 9.31 -16.62 -12.50
C HIS A 51 10.12 -16.48 -13.80
N GLY A 52 10.92 -15.42 -13.95
CA GLY A 52 11.66 -15.16 -15.17
C GLY A 52 10.73 -15.00 -16.37
N GLY A 53 11.08 -15.61 -17.50
CA GLY A 53 10.25 -15.55 -18.71
C GLY A 53 8.83 -16.06 -18.51
N MET A 54 8.63 -17.03 -17.62
CA MET A 54 7.30 -17.56 -17.27
C MET A 54 6.45 -16.53 -16.52
N GLY A 55 7.06 -15.56 -15.84
CA GLY A 55 6.36 -14.46 -15.20
C GLY A 55 5.64 -13.53 -16.19
N TYR A 56 6.09 -13.52 -17.43
CA TYR A 56 5.47 -12.78 -18.53
C TYR A 56 4.30 -13.52 -19.17
N ALA A 57 4.20 -14.84 -18.93
CA ALA A 57 3.21 -15.71 -19.54
C ALA A 57 1.90 -15.72 -18.74
N ARG A 58 0.76 -15.70 -19.47
CA ARG A 58 -0.58 -15.65 -18.84
C ARG A 58 -0.89 -16.86 -17.97
N GLU A 59 -0.31 -18.04 -18.28
CA GLU A 59 -0.58 -19.29 -17.60
C GLU A 59 -0.21 -19.30 -16.12
N PHE A 60 0.73 -18.44 -15.72
CA PHE A 60 1.23 -18.39 -14.34
C PHE A 60 0.55 -17.30 -13.47
N HIS A 61 -0.31 -16.50 -14.05
CA HIS A 61 -1.13 -15.48 -13.39
C HIS A 61 -0.37 -14.33 -12.68
N VAL A 62 0.92 -14.44 -12.44
CA VAL A 62 1.67 -13.38 -11.74
C VAL A 62 1.69 -12.07 -12.55
N GLU A 63 1.68 -12.14 -13.88
CA GLU A 63 1.58 -10.95 -14.75
C GLU A 63 0.25 -10.22 -14.52
N ARG A 64 -0.85 -10.97 -14.34
CA ARG A 64 -2.17 -10.42 -14.05
C ARG A 64 -2.19 -9.72 -12.69
N LEU A 65 -1.67 -10.39 -11.67
CA LEU A 65 -1.59 -9.83 -10.31
C LEU A 65 -0.75 -8.55 -10.30
N PHE A 66 0.35 -8.52 -11.06
CA PHE A 66 1.18 -7.33 -11.18
C PHE A 66 0.43 -6.17 -11.84
N ARG A 67 -0.36 -6.43 -12.87
CA ARG A 67 -1.22 -5.41 -13.50
C ARG A 67 -2.31 -4.93 -12.54
N GLU A 68 -2.98 -5.85 -11.86
CA GLU A 68 -4.09 -5.52 -10.94
C GLU A 68 -3.63 -4.72 -9.73
N VAL A 69 -2.46 -5.02 -9.19
CA VAL A 69 -1.95 -4.34 -7.98
C VAL A 69 -1.68 -2.85 -8.21
N LEU A 70 -1.46 -2.43 -9.45
CA LEU A 70 -1.23 -1.03 -9.79
C LEU A 70 -2.38 -0.12 -9.35
N ILE A 71 -3.62 -0.63 -9.39
CA ILE A 71 -4.78 0.17 -8.97
C ILE A 71 -4.66 0.67 -7.53
N ALA A 72 -4.02 -0.11 -6.66
CA ALA A 72 -3.85 0.27 -5.26
C ALA A 72 -2.94 1.50 -5.07
N ARG A 73 -2.08 1.80 -6.04
CA ARG A 73 -1.24 3.01 -6.03
C ARG A 73 -1.95 4.24 -6.60
N ILE A 74 -2.99 4.02 -7.38
CA ILE A 74 -3.67 5.08 -8.15
C ILE A 74 -4.98 5.50 -7.47
N ALA A 75 -5.77 4.53 -6.99
CA ALA A 75 -7.14 4.73 -6.55
C ALA A 75 -7.42 4.05 -5.20
N PRO A 76 -8.46 4.50 -4.46
CA PRO A 76 -9.26 5.70 -4.73
C PRO A 76 -8.48 6.99 -4.45
N VAL A 77 -7.45 6.93 -3.60
CA VAL A 77 -6.55 8.04 -3.29
C VAL A 77 -5.14 7.65 -3.72
N SER A 78 -4.50 8.46 -4.54
CA SER A 78 -3.15 8.18 -5.03
C SER A 78 -2.12 8.19 -3.90
N ARG A 79 -1.02 7.47 -4.09
CA ARG A 79 0.06 7.43 -3.09
C ARG A 79 0.63 8.83 -2.83
N GLU A 80 0.69 9.68 -3.84
CA GLU A 80 1.20 11.05 -3.71
C GLU A 80 0.32 11.89 -2.79
N MET A 81 -1.00 11.77 -2.93
CA MET A 81 -1.96 12.44 -2.06
C MET A 81 -1.89 11.94 -0.61
N ILE A 82 -1.68 10.64 -0.42
CA ILE A 82 -1.49 10.05 0.91
C ILE A 82 -0.22 10.61 1.56
N LEU A 83 0.89 10.68 0.81
CA LEU A 83 2.14 11.23 1.32
C LEU A 83 1.99 12.70 1.69
N ASN A 84 1.26 13.49 0.89
CA ASN A 84 0.94 14.88 1.23
C ASN A 84 0.12 14.97 2.53
N PHE A 85 -0.86 14.11 2.71
CA PHE A 85 -1.67 14.06 3.92
C PHE A 85 -0.81 13.73 5.15
N ILE A 86 0.06 12.72 5.04
CA ILE A 86 0.97 12.32 6.12
C ILE A 86 1.94 13.47 6.44
N ALA A 87 2.50 14.11 5.44
CA ALA A 87 3.41 15.25 5.62
C ALA A 87 2.73 16.39 6.41
N GLU A 88 1.49 16.70 6.07
CA GLU A 88 0.72 17.73 6.76
C GLU A 88 0.35 17.29 8.19
N LYS A 89 -0.22 16.10 8.37
CA LYS A 89 -0.83 15.69 9.63
C LYS A 89 0.15 15.09 10.63
N ALA A 90 1.16 14.36 10.18
CA ALA A 90 2.14 13.73 11.06
C ALA A 90 3.38 14.60 11.30
N LEU A 91 3.84 15.31 10.25
CA LEU A 91 5.09 16.07 10.31
C LEU A 91 4.85 17.58 10.47
N GLY A 92 3.61 18.03 10.41
CA GLY A 92 3.27 19.45 10.55
C GLY A 92 3.78 20.33 9.41
N LEU A 93 4.03 19.74 8.23
CA LEU A 93 4.48 20.50 7.06
C LEU A 93 3.34 21.31 6.45
N PRO A 94 3.64 22.42 5.76
CA PRO A 94 2.60 23.21 5.10
C PRO A 94 1.94 22.43 3.98
N LYS A 95 0.65 22.66 3.78
CA LYS A 95 -0.15 22.08 2.71
C LYS A 95 0.41 22.50 1.36
N SER A 96 0.60 21.54 0.45
CA SER A 96 1.24 21.78 -0.85
C SER A 96 0.24 22.02 -2.00
N TYR A 97 -1.06 21.93 -1.70
CA TYR A 97 -2.09 22.05 -2.73
C TYR A 97 -3.34 22.78 -2.21
#